data_53afacb38aebb15bdd5c184aca679ade
#
_entry.id   53afacb38aebb15bdd5c184aca679ade
#
_cell.length_a   1.000
_cell.length_b   1.000
_cell.length_c   1.000
_cell.angle_alpha   90.00
_cell.angle_beta   90.00
_cell.angle_gamma   90.00
#
_symmetry.space_group_name_H-M   'P 1'
#
loop_
_entity.id
_entity.type
_entity.pdbx_description
1 polymer ?
#
loop_
_entity_poly.entity_id
_entity_poly.type
_entity_poly.pdbx_seq_one_letter_code
_entity_poly.pdbx_strand_id
1 'polypeptide(L)'
;RKKHPDGGYYKDYFYYACKHRKLVDGHRCTYKRQWNEDRINAAVEEIIRKFVKNPKFEQEIRKQIGSSIDTSELDKEYDGLKDRLSQTTGAKNRLADQMDHLSVSDKNYDKKYNDMQERLDKLYDEITDIENAMEEVETRLYNIRQDKISEDNVYQFLLFFDKLYDKFTDLEKKTFLKSFLSDVFIYEEEQKDGRILKGLRFKFPIYMNGRNVLGVDWDNKSTDESVALILKEQPAID
;
A
#
# COMPACT_ATOMS: atom_id res chain seq x y z
N ARG A 1 34.75 13.96 -11.09
CA ARG A 1 35.21 13.64 -9.72
C ARG A 1 36.59 14.28 -9.51
N LYS A 2 36.81 14.95 -8.37
CA LYS A 2 38.15 15.43 -7.96
C LYS A 2 39.01 14.23 -7.55
N LYS A 3 40.23 14.15 -8.07
CA LYS A 3 41.21 13.12 -7.67
C LYS A 3 41.86 13.48 -6.34
N HIS A 4 42.02 12.47 -5.49
CA HIS A 4 42.82 12.58 -4.29
C HIS A 4 44.31 12.66 -4.66
N PRO A 5 45.18 13.35 -3.89
CA PRO A 5 46.60 13.38 -4.17
C PRO A 5 47.27 12.01 -4.31
N ASP A 6 46.70 10.99 -3.63
CA ASP A 6 47.21 9.60 -3.64
C ASP A 6 46.69 8.76 -4.84
N GLY A 7 46.03 9.41 -5.85
CA GLY A 7 45.59 8.76 -7.09
C GLY A 7 44.17 8.21 -7.05
N GLY A 8 43.49 8.19 -5.90
CA GLY A 8 42.09 7.79 -5.75
C GLY A 8 41.14 8.94 -6.02
N TYR A 9 39.82 8.65 -5.87
CA TYR A 9 38.77 9.66 -5.92
C TYR A 9 38.21 9.94 -4.53
N TYR A 10 37.87 11.21 -4.25
CA TYR A 10 37.16 11.57 -3.03
C TYR A 10 35.81 10.87 -3.01
N LYS A 11 35.34 10.45 -1.80
CA LYS A 11 34.00 9.91 -1.58
C LYS A 11 32.96 10.95 -2.01
N ASP A 12 31.97 10.53 -2.76
CA ASP A 12 30.82 11.38 -3.08
C ASP A 12 29.88 11.40 -1.88
N TYR A 13 29.47 12.59 -1.47
CA TYR A 13 28.47 12.78 -0.41
C TYR A 13 27.17 13.25 -1.02
N PHE A 14 26.09 12.59 -0.64
CA PHE A 14 24.74 12.93 -1.06
C PHE A 14 23.98 13.57 0.11
N TYR A 15 23.04 14.46 -0.23
CA TYR A 15 22.28 15.20 0.77
C TYR A 15 20.82 15.25 0.42
N TYR A 16 19.98 15.03 1.41
CA TYR A 16 18.56 15.33 1.32
C TYR A 16 18.35 16.84 1.47
N ALA A 17 17.61 17.42 0.53
CA ALA A 17 17.27 18.84 0.53
C ALA A 17 15.79 19.04 0.17
N CYS A 18 15.17 20.08 0.70
CA CYS A 18 13.81 20.42 0.32
C CYS A 18 13.72 20.70 -1.18
N LYS A 19 12.82 20.02 -1.90
CA LYS A 19 12.61 20.23 -3.34
C LYS A 19 12.15 21.67 -3.67
N HIS A 20 11.46 22.33 -2.73
CA HIS A 20 10.96 23.68 -2.87
C HIS A 20 11.99 24.78 -2.45
N ARG A 21 13.27 24.46 -2.32
CA ARG A 21 14.35 25.48 -2.16
C ARG A 21 14.40 26.44 -3.36
N LYS A 22 14.09 25.93 -4.53
CA LYS A 22 13.80 26.74 -5.73
C LYS A 22 12.28 26.90 -5.83
N LEU A 23 11.86 27.91 -6.58
CA LEU A 23 10.43 28.10 -6.85
C LEU A 23 9.94 26.92 -7.67
N VAL A 24 8.99 26.14 -7.13
CA VAL A 24 8.36 24.99 -7.79
C VAL A 24 6.85 25.17 -7.60
N ASP A 25 6.10 25.18 -8.68
CA ASP A 25 4.63 25.33 -8.68
C ASP A 25 4.14 26.54 -7.87
N GLY A 26 4.86 27.68 -7.96
CA GLY A 26 4.52 28.91 -7.23
C GLY A 26 4.86 28.89 -5.74
N HIS A 27 5.38 27.79 -5.22
CA HIS A 27 5.74 27.64 -3.80
C HIS A 27 7.26 27.63 -3.60
N ARG A 28 7.72 28.40 -2.61
CA ARG A 28 9.12 28.43 -2.17
C ARG A 28 9.24 28.20 -0.68
N CYS A 29 9.99 27.20 -0.29
CA CYS A 29 10.28 26.89 1.11
C CYS A 29 11.44 27.72 1.64
N THR A 30 11.34 28.22 2.86
CA THR A 30 12.40 28.93 3.57
C THR A 30 13.45 28.02 4.20
N TYR A 31 13.15 26.73 4.31
CA TYR A 31 14.03 25.73 4.88
C TYR A 31 15.28 25.52 4.00
N LYS A 32 16.46 25.84 4.54
CA LYS A 32 17.72 25.83 3.79
C LYS A 32 18.67 24.70 4.16
N ARG A 33 18.43 24.02 5.30
CA ARG A 33 19.31 22.95 5.77
C ARG A 33 19.28 21.77 4.82
N GLN A 34 20.42 21.11 4.70
CA GLN A 34 20.59 19.85 3.99
C GLN A 34 21.06 18.81 5.00
N TRP A 35 20.54 17.60 4.86
CA TRP A 35 20.92 16.49 5.70
C TRP A 35 21.76 15.51 4.90
N ASN A 36 22.87 15.07 5.48
CA ASN A 36 23.70 14.04 4.86
C ASN A 36 22.89 12.75 4.73
N GLU A 37 22.88 12.13 3.53
CA GLU A 37 22.12 10.92 3.23
C GLU A 37 22.56 9.75 4.10
N ASP A 38 23.88 9.56 4.29
CA ASP A 38 24.43 8.46 5.10
C ASP A 38 23.91 8.56 6.55
N ARG A 39 23.85 9.77 7.14
CA ARG A 39 23.33 9.97 8.51
C ARG A 39 21.87 9.64 8.66
N ILE A 40 21.02 10.08 7.72
CA ILE A 40 19.60 9.78 7.77
C ILE A 40 19.38 8.27 7.58
N ASN A 41 20.05 7.66 6.60
CA ASN A 41 19.90 6.25 6.32
C ASN A 41 20.37 5.39 7.51
N ALA A 42 21.49 5.73 8.15
CA ALA A 42 21.98 5.04 9.34
C ALA A 42 20.99 5.15 10.52
N ALA A 43 20.41 6.32 10.75
CA ALA A 43 19.43 6.51 11.80
C ALA A 43 18.13 5.69 11.54
N VAL A 44 17.67 5.65 10.30
CA VAL A 44 16.50 4.81 9.92
C VAL A 44 16.82 3.33 10.09
N GLU A 45 17.99 2.89 9.63
CA GLU A 45 18.44 1.51 9.78
C GLU A 45 18.50 1.08 11.25
N GLU A 46 19.07 1.92 12.11
CA GLU A 46 19.17 1.65 13.54
C GLU A 46 17.80 1.45 14.18
N ILE A 47 16.82 2.30 13.84
CA ILE A 47 15.45 2.16 14.34
C ILE A 47 14.85 0.84 13.88
N ILE A 48 14.98 0.48 12.60
CA ILE A 48 14.45 -0.79 12.08
C ILE A 48 15.12 -1.97 12.79
N ARG A 49 16.44 -1.94 13.01
CA ARG A 49 17.16 -2.99 13.75
C ARG A 49 16.63 -3.14 15.20
N LYS A 50 16.33 -2.03 15.88
CA LYS A 50 15.75 -2.07 17.22
C LYS A 50 14.34 -2.65 17.21
N PHE A 51 13.52 -2.31 16.22
CA PHE A 51 12.20 -2.92 16.04
C PHE A 51 12.31 -4.44 15.88
N VAL A 52 13.13 -4.89 14.94
CA VAL A 52 13.27 -6.31 14.60
C VAL A 52 13.83 -7.13 15.76
N LYS A 53 14.72 -6.54 16.59
CA LYS A 53 15.28 -7.19 17.78
C LYS A 53 14.30 -7.27 18.95
N ASN A 54 13.16 -6.59 18.88
CA ASN A 54 12.16 -6.67 19.92
C ASN A 54 11.35 -7.98 19.78
N PRO A 55 11.39 -8.89 20.79
CA PRO A 55 10.69 -10.18 20.68
C PRO A 55 9.16 -10.04 20.52
N LYS A 56 8.55 -8.99 21.09
CA LYS A 56 7.12 -8.72 20.91
C LYS A 56 6.80 -8.37 19.46
N PHE A 57 7.63 -7.53 18.84
CA PHE A 57 7.49 -7.17 17.44
C PHE A 57 7.65 -8.40 16.51
N GLU A 58 8.67 -9.23 16.75
CA GLU A 58 8.86 -10.47 16.00
C GLU A 58 7.64 -11.39 16.09
N GLN A 59 7.08 -11.58 17.28
CA GLN A 59 5.89 -12.41 17.47
C GLN A 59 4.67 -11.87 16.72
N GLU A 60 4.45 -10.56 16.75
CA GLU A 60 3.35 -9.94 16.03
C GLU A 60 3.51 -10.03 14.51
N ILE A 61 4.72 -9.79 13.98
CA ILE A 61 4.99 -9.99 12.55
C ILE A 61 4.72 -11.45 12.14
N ARG A 62 5.16 -12.43 12.91
CA ARG A 62 4.90 -13.84 12.60
C ARG A 62 3.40 -14.18 12.57
N LYS A 63 2.59 -13.53 13.37
CA LYS A 63 1.12 -13.69 13.34
C LYS A 63 0.49 -13.05 12.10
N GLN A 64 1.06 -11.94 11.62
CA GLN A 64 0.53 -11.23 10.45
C GLN A 64 0.86 -11.95 9.13
N ILE A 65 2.02 -12.61 9.05
CA ILE A 65 2.40 -13.38 7.86
C ILE A 65 1.40 -14.51 7.65
N GLY A 66 0.78 -14.55 6.47
CA GLY A 66 -0.21 -15.56 6.09
C GLY A 66 -1.58 -15.38 6.77
N SER A 67 -1.81 -14.29 7.52
CA SER A 67 -3.15 -13.98 8.01
C SER A 67 -4.09 -13.73 6.84
N SER A 68 -5.32 -14.27 6.92
CA SER A 68 -6.34 -13.99 5.92
C SER A 68 -6.87 -12.58 6.05
N ILE A 69 -7.04 -11.91 4.92
CA ILE A 69 -7.82 -10.67 4.87
C ILE A 69 -9.30 -11.06 4.82
N ASP A 70 -10.12 -10.38 5.58
CA ASP A 70 -11.57 -10.57 5.50
C ASP A 70 -12.10 -9.92 4.22
N THR A 71 -12.39 -10.74 3.22
CA THR A 71 -13.02 -10.35 1.96
C THR A 71 -14.49 -10.74 1.89
N SER A 72 -15.07 -11.21 3.01
CA SER A 72 -16.40 -11.81 3.04
C SER A 72 -17.53 -10.90 2.51
N GLU A 73 -17.42 -9.59 2.66
CA GLU A 73 -18.39 -8.65 2.11
C GLU A 73 -18.28 -8.55 0.59
N LEU A 74 -17.06 -8.47 0.06
CA LEU A 74 -16.83 -8.43 -1.40
C LEU A 74 -17.19 -9.77 -2.06
N ASP A 75 -16.90 -10.89 -1.41
CA ASP A 75 -17.26 -12.20 -1.90
C ASP A 75 -18.80 -12.34 -1.96
N LYS A 76 -19.53 -11.85 -0.95
CA LYS A 76 -21.00 -11.80 -0.97
C LYS A 76 -21.56 -10.86 -2.04
N GLU A 77 -20.93 -9.70 -2.24
CA GLU A 77 -21.30 -8.77 -3.30
C GLU A 77 -21.14 -9.43 -4.67
N TYR A 78 -20.02 -10.12 -4.90
CA TYR A 78 -19.76 -10.85 -6.13
C TYR A 78 -20.76 -11.98 -6.37
N ASP A 79 -21.05 -12.81 -5.36
CA ASP A 79 -22.02 -13.89 -5.45
C ASP A 79 -23.43 -13.35 -5.75
N GLY A 80 -23.83 -12.25 -5.11
CA GLY A 80 -25.10 -11.58 -5.39
C GLY A 80 -25.21 -11.06 -6.83
N LEU A 81 -24.13 -10.49 -7.37
CA LEU A 81 -24.08 -10.07 -8.78
C LEU A 81 -24.16 -11.25 -9.74
N LYS A 82 -23.48 -12.35 -9.42
CA LYS A 82 -23.51 -13.59 -10.21
C LYS A 82 -24.91 -14.21 -10.26
N ASP A 83 -25.60 -14.23 -9.13
CA ASP A 83 -26.99 -14.71 -9.07
C ASP A 83 -27.94 -13.82 -9.90
N ARG A 84 -27.73 -12.50 -9.81
CA ARG A 84 -28.51 -11.54 -10.60
C ARG A 84 -28.23 -11.69 -12.10
N LEU A 85 -26.97 -11.85 -12.50
CA LEU A 85 -26.59 -12.14 -13.90
C LEU A 85 -27.29 -13.38 -14.43
N SER A 86 -27.30 -14.45 -13.64
CA SER A 86 -27.98 -15.70 -14.00
C SER A 86 -29.50 -15.51 -14.20
N GLN A 87 -30.13 -14.75 -13.30
CA GLN A 87 -31.59 -14.47 -13.38
C GLN A 87 -31.93 -13.62 -14.61
N THR A 88 -31.15 -12.53 -14.86
CA THR A 88 -31.36 -11.62 -15.98
C THR A 88 -31.09 -12.34 -17.32
N THR A 89 -30.02 -13.14 -17.39
CA THR A 89 -29.71 -13.96 -18.57
C THR A 89 -30.84 -15.00 -18.82
N GLY A 90 -31.34 -15.62 -17.76
CA GLY A 90 -32.48 -16.52 -17.87
C GLY A 90 -33.75 -15.82 -18.35
N ALA A 91 -34.02 -14.60 -17.91
CA ALA A 91 -35.16 -13.79 -18.38
C ALA A 91 -34.98 -13.40 -19.86
N LYS A 92 -33.80 -12.99 -20.27
CA LYS A 92 -33.43 -12.68 -21.65
C LYS A 92 -33.69 -13.89 -22.56
N ASN A 93 -33.21 -15.08 -22.18
CA ASN A 93 -33.35 -16.28 -22.98
C ASN A 93 -34.81 -16.68 -23.14
N ARG A 94 -35.61 -16.60 -22.05
CA ARG A 94 -37.05 -16.87 -22.13
C ARG A 94 -37.81 -15.89 -23.04
N LEU A 95 -37.43 -14.61 -23.01
CA LEU A 95 -38.04 -13.59 -23.86
C LEU A 95 -37.67 -13.80 -25.32
N ALA A 96 -36.41 -14.13 -25.63
CA ALA A 96 -35.95 -14.48 -26.97
C ALA A 96 -36.74 -15.70 -27.52
N ASP A 97 -36.87 -16.75 -26.73
CA ASP A 97 -37.69 -17.93 -27.11
C ASP A 97 -39.14 -17.57 -27.39
N GLN A 98 -39.77 -16.71 -26.58
CA GLN A 98 -41.11 -16.21 -26.83
C GLN A 98 -41.23 -15.40 -28.13
N MET A 99 -40.19 -14.62 -28.48
CA MET A 99 -40.14 -13.88 -29.74
C MET A 99 -40.07 -14.82 -30.94
N ASP A 100 -39.23 -15.88 -30.86
CA ASP A 100 -39.09 -16.88 -31.90
C ASP A 100 -40.40 -17.65 -32.18
N HIS A 101 -41.25 -17.82 -31.17
CA HIS A 101 -42.54 -18.49 -31.26
C HIS A 101 -43.72 -17.55 -31.59
N LEU A 102 -43.47 -16.27 -31.84
CA LEU A 102 -44.51 -15.31 -32.14
C LEU A 102 -45.09 -15.57 -33.54
N SER A 103 -46.42 -15.74 -33.66
CA SER A 103 -47.06 -16.00 -34.94
C SER A 103 -47.17 -14.75 -35.81
N VAL A 104 -46.59 -14.76 -36.98
CA VAL A 104 -46.67 -13.67 -37.99
C VAL A 104 -48.13 -13.37 -38.41
N SER A 105 -49.05 -14.31 -38.26
CA SER A 105 -50.49 -14.14 -38.54
C SER A 105 -51.26 -13.42 -37.41
N ASP A 106 -50.64 -13.12 -36.27
CA ASP A 106 -51.28 -12.37 -35.20
C ASP A 106 -51.52 -10.92 -35.63
N LYS A 107 -52.74 -10.41 -35.42
CA LYS A 107 -53.14 -9.04 -35.78
C LYS A 107 -52.31 -7.96 -35.10
N ASN A 108 -51.69 -8.29 -33.97
CA ASN A 108 -50.85 -7.40 -33.19
C ASN A 108 -49.35 -7.81 -33.25
N TYR A 109 -48.94 -8.58 -34.24
CA TYR A 109 -47.57 -9.10 -34.34
C TYR A 109 -46.54 -8.00 -34.20
N ASP A 110 -46.57 -6.95 -35.03
CA ASP A 110 -45.57 -5.87 -35.03
C ASP A 110 -45.49 -5.15 -33.67
N LYS A 111 -46.67 -4.92 -33.05
CA LYS A 111 -46.70 -4.27 -31.74
C LYS A 111 -46.06 -5.16 -30.66
N LYS A 112 -46.46 -6.44 -30.62
CA LYS A 112 -45.90 -7.41 -29.67
C LYS A 112 -44.40 -7.60 -29.86
N TYR A 113 -43.97 -7.69 -31.11
CA TYR A 113 -42.55 -7.84 -31.46
C TYR A 113 -41.73 -6.63 -30.99
N ASN A 114 -42.18 -5.42 -31.28
CA ASN A 114 -41.49 -4.19 -30.86
C ASN A 114 -41.45 -4.05 -29.33
N ASP A 115 -42.53 -4.33 -28.62
CA ASP A 115 -42.58 -4.30 -27.15
C ASP A 115 -41.61 -5.33 -26.53
N MET A 116 -41.47 -6.50 -27.15
CA MET A 116 -40.53 -7.54 -26.74
C MET A 116 -39.09 -7.14 -27.06
N GLN A 117 -38.84 -6.53 -28.23
CA GLN A 117 -37.52 -6.05 -28.61
C GLN A 117 -37.00 -4.98 -27.64
N GLU A 118 -37.84 -3.97 -27.33
CA GLU A 118 -37.48 -2.95 -26.37
C GLU A 118 -37.15 -3.55 -24.98
N ARG A 119 -37.89 -4.57 -24.59
CA ARG A 119 -37.61 -5.25 -23.33
C ARG A 119 -36.35 -6.10 -23.38
N LEU A 120 -36.04 -6.71 -24.53
CA LEU A 120 -34.81 -7.47 -24.75
C LEU A 120 -33.57 -6.56 -24.68
N ASP A 121 -33.65 -5.38 -25.29
CA ASP A 121 -32.59 -4.39 -25.28
C ASP A 121 -32.27 -3.94 -23.83
N LYS A 122 -33.30 -3.67 -23.01
CA LYS A 122 -33.13 -3.36 -21.58
C LYS A 122 -32.48 -4.51 -20.80
N LEU A 123 -32.75 -5.77 -21.13
CA LEU A 123 -32.09 -6.89 -20.49
C LEU A 123 -30.63 -7.03 -20.90
N TYR A 124 -30.26 -6.66 -22.13
CA TYR A 124 -28.85 -6.59 -22.56
C TYR A 124 -28.09 -5.48 -21.81
N ASP A 125 -28.74 -4.30 -21.69
CA ASP A 125 -28.13 -3.19 -20.93
C ASP A 125 -27.90 -3.60 -19.46
N GLU A 126 -28.91 -4.23 -18.82
CA GLU A 126 -28.81 -4.70 -17.43
C GLU A 126 -27.70 -5.78 -17.27
N ILE A 127 -27.57 -6.70 -18.23
CA ILE A 127 -26.49 -7.70 -18.22
C ILE A 127 -25.13 -7.01 -18.27
N THR A 128 -24.96 -6.03 -19.17
CA THR A 128 -23.72 -5.26 -19.30
C THR A 128 -23.38 -4.52 -18.01
N ASP A 129 -24.36 -3.88 -17.37
CA ASP A 129 -24.17 -3.19 -16.10
C ASP A 129 -23.72 -4.15 -14.99
N ILE A 130 -24.33 -5.36 -14.93
CA ILE A 130 -23.94 -6.37 -13.94
C ILE A 130 -22.52 -6.90 -14.21
N GLU A 131 -22.17 -7.17 -15.46
CA GLU A 131 -20.84 -7.63 -15.85
C GLU A 131 -19.76 -6.59 -15.49
N ASN A 132 -20.01 -5.31 -15.75
CA ASN A 132 -19.12 -4.22 -15.35
C ASN A 132 -18.96 -4.15 -13.82
N ALA A 133 -20.04 -4.27 -13.06
CA ALA A 133 -19.99 -4.28 -11.61
C ALA A 133 -19.20 -5.49 -11.07
N MET A 134 -19.35 -6.67 -11.69
CA MET A 134 -18.56 -7.86 -11.35
C MET A 134 -17.06 -7.64 -11.60
N GLU A 135 -16.67 -7.04 -12.73
CA GLU A 135 -15.27 -6.71 -13.05
C GLU A 135 -14.67 -5.73 -12.03
N GLU A 136 -15.45 -4.73 -11.57
CA GLU A 136 -15.00 -3.82 -10.53
C GLU A 136 -14.74 -4.55 -9.20
N VAL A 137 -15.62 -5.46 -8.79
CA VAL A 137 -15.42 -6.25 -7.56
C VAL A 137 -14.23 -7.19 -7.69
N GLU A 138 -14.06 -7.88 -8.82
CA GLU A 138 -12.90 -8.74 -9.10
C GLU A 138 -11.58 -7.94 -9.03
N THR A 139 -11.56 -6.75 -9.61
CA THR A 139 -10.39 -5.87 -9.57
C THR A 139 -10.05 -5.48 -8.13
N ARG A 140 -11.05 -5.14 -7.31
CA ARG A 140 -10.84 -4.83 -5.88
C ARG A 140 -10.27 -6.04 -5.12
N LEU A 141 -10.85 -7.22 -5.31
CA LEU A 141 -10.37 -8.46 -4.70
C LEU A 141 -8.93 -8.80 -5.12
N TYR A 142 -8.63 -8.64 -6.41
CA TYR A 142 -7.27 -8.85 -6.93
C TYR A 142 -6.26 -7.91 -6.27
N ASN A 143 -6.56 -6.61 -6.19
CA ASN A 143 -5.69 -5.61 -5.58
C ASN A 143 -5.42 -5.91 -4.10
N ILE A 144 -6.47 -6.25 -3.34
CA ILE A 144 -6.33 -6.64 -1.93
C ILE A 144 -5.39 -7.84 -1.77
N ARG A 145 -5.51 -8.86 -2.62
CA ARG A 145 -4.65 -10.04 -2.60
C ARG A 145 -3.19 -9.70 -2.95
N GLN A 146 -2.97 -8.81 -3.93
CA GLN A 146 -1.62 -8.36 -4.31
C GLN A 146 -0.97 -7.55 -3.19
N ASP A 147 -1.72 -6.65 -2.56
CA ASP A 147 -1.23 -5.85 -1.44
C ASP A 147 -0.84 -6.75 -0.26
N LYS A 148 -1.63 -7.78 0.04
CA LYS A 148 -1.31 -8.75 1.10
C LYS A 148 -0.04 -9.55 0.80
N ILE A 149 0.15 -10.01 -0.43
CA ILE A 149 1.38 -10.71 -0.83
C ILE A 149 2.59 -9.79 -0.66
N SER A 150 2.47 -8.53 -1.01
CA SER A 150 3.53 -7.53 -0.84
C SER A 150 3.85 -7.30 0.63
N GLU A 151 2.84 -7.18 1.49
CA GLU A 151 2.97 -7.04 2.93
C GLU A 151 3.68 -8.24 3.56
N ASP A 152 3.24 -9.46 3.24
CA ASP A 152 3.84 -10.69 3.75
C ASP A 152 5.32 -10.83 3.36
N ASN A 153 5.68 -10.45 2.15
CA ASN A 153 7.06 -10.44 1.68
C ASN A 153 7.92 -9.45 2.48
N VAL A 154 7.40 -8.26 2.76
CA VAL A 154 8.10 -7.26 3.59
C VAL A 154 8.25 -7.76 5.02
N TYR A 155 7.21 -8.36 5.61
CA TYR A 155 7.29 -8.93 6.95
C TYR A 155 8.28 -10.09 7.05
N GLN A 156 8.30 -10.98 6.07
CA GLN A 156 9.30 -12.05 6.00
C GLN A 156 10.71 -11.49 5.94
N PHE A 157 10.91 -10.45 5.13
CA PHE A 157 12.22 -9.79 5.06
C PHE A 157 12.63 -9.16 6.40
N LEU A 158 11.70 -8.49 7.09
CA LEU A 158 11.98 -7.88 8.40
C LEU A 158 12.44 -8.91 9.43
N LEU A 159 11.90 -10.13 9.42
CA LEU A 159 12.36 -11.22 10.32
C LEU A 159 13.83 -11.60 10.10
N PHE A 160 14.36 -11.39 8.91
CA PHE A 160 15.75 -11.69 8.55
C PHE A 160 16.60 -10.44 8.33
N PHE A 161 16.10 -9.27 8.72
CA PHE A 161 16.71 -7.97 8.43
C PHE A 161 18.20 -7.92 8.79
N ASP A 162 18.56 -8.27 10.02
CA ASP A 162 19.95 -8.23 10.51
C ASP A 162 20.91 -9.11 9.68
N LYS A 163 20.38 -10.18 9.05
CA LYS A 163 21.20 -11.10 8.25
C LYS A 163 21.33 -10.69 6.79
N LEU A 164 20.34 -10.00 6.26
CA LEU A 164 20.21 -9.70 4.83
C LEU A 164 20.63 -8.27 4.49
N TYR A 165 20.26 -7.31 5.34
CA TYR A 165 20.42 -5.89 5.04
C TYR A 165 21.88 -5.47 4.82
N ASP A 166 22.82 -6.03 5.62
CA ASP A 166 24.25 -5.73 5.47
C ASP A 166 24.85 -6.26 4.15
N LYS A 167 24.19 -7.24 3.53
CA LYS A 167 24.62 -7.81 2.24
C LYS A 167 24.06 -7.04 1.03
N PHE A 168 23.14 -6.13 1.27
CA PHE A 168 22.49 -5.36 0.21
C PHE A 168 23.40 -4.24 -0.30
N THR A 169 23.31 -4.03 -1.60
CA THR A 169 23.82 -2.82 -2.24
C THR A 169 22.98 -1.60 -1.80
N ASP A 170 23.51 -0.40 -1.95
CA ASP A 170 22.78 0.83 -1.60
C ASP A 170 21.45 0.96 -2.34
N LEU A 171 21.36 0.47 -3.59
CA LEU A 171 20.12 0.47 -4.36
C LEU A 171 19.09 -0.50 -3.77
N GLU A 172 19.51 -1.69 -3.37
CA GLU A 172 18.64 -2.68 -2.74
C GLU A 172 18.15 -2.19 -1.38
N LYS A 173 19.04 -1.60 -0.55
CA LYS A 173 18.67 -0.95 0.72
C LYS A 173 17.60 0.13 0.50
N LYS A 174 17.81 1.01 -0.47
CA LYS A 174 16.84 2.05 -0.80
C LYS A 174 15.50 1.49 -1.29
N THR A 175 15.52 0.44 -2.10
CA THR A 175 14.32 -0.22 -2.60
C THR A 175 13.55 -0.86 -1.45
N PHE A 176 14.24 -1.57 -0.56
CA PHE A 176 13.64 -2.14 0.64
C PHE A 176 13.00 -1.07 1.54
N LEU A 177 13.75 -0.03 1.89
CA LEU A 177 13.21 1.05 2.74
C LEU A 177 11.97 1.69 2.11
N LYS A 178 11.95 1.88 0.80
CA LYS A 178 10.78 2.37 0.06
C LYS A 178 9.60 1.41 0.04
N SER A 179 9.81 0.10 0.13
CA SER A 179 8.72 -0.87 0.21
C SER A 179 8.06 -0.88 1.58
N PHE A 180 8.80 -0.57 2.62
CA PHE A 180 8.37 -0.63 4.02
C PHE A 180 7.89 0.72 4.57
N LEU A 181 8.60 1.82 4.24
CA LEU A 181 8.30 3.16 4.73
C LEU A 181 7.58 4.00 3.67
N SER A 182 6.52 4.70 4.08
CA SER A 182 5.90 5.74 3.26
C SER A 182 6.59 7.08 3.46
N ASP A 183 6.90 7.43 4.72
CA ASP A 183 7.48 8.71 5.07
C ASP A 183 8.53 8.57 6.17
N VAL A 184 9.55 9.43 6.10
CA VAL A 184 10.56 9.64 7.14
C VAL A 184 10.50 11.10 7.54
N PHE A 185 10.12 11.37 8.79
CA PHE A 185 10.03 12.72 9.33
C PHE A 185 11.33 13.06 10.05
N ILE A 186 11.89 14.21 9.73
CA ILE A 186 13.13 14.71 10.33
C ILE A 186 12.86 16.01 11.09
N TYR A 187 13.65 16.27 12.14
CA TYR A 187 13.62 17.56 12.81
C TYR A 187 14.23 18.66 11.91
N GLU A 188 13.79 19.88 12.10
CA GLU A 188 14.39 21.03 11.41
C GLU A 188 15.87 21.20 11.79
N GLU A 189 16.20 20.90 13.06
CA GLU A 189 17.53 20.92 13.60
C GLU A 189 17.80 19.66 14.43
N GLU A 190 19.07 19.30 14.54
CA GLU A 190 19.49 18.21 15.40
C GLU A 190 19.16 18.53 16.86
N GLN A 191 18.52 17.58 17.54
CA GLN A 191 18.13 17.75 18.93
C GLN A 191 19.36 17.68 19.85
N LYS A 192 19.23 18.18 21.08
CA LYS A 192 20.33 18.20 22.06
C LYS A 192 20.85 16.81 22.43
N ASP A 193 20.04 15.79 22.23
CA ASP A 193 20.37 14.37 22.47
C ASP A 193 20.86 13.66 21.19
N GLY A 194 21.17 14.40 20.12
CA GLY A 194 21.69 13.89 18.86
C GLY A 194 20.61 13.34 17.91
N ARG A 195 19.32 13.32 18.30
CA ARG A 195 18.26 12.84 17.42
C ARG A 195 18.07 13.74 16.23
N ILE A 196 17.95 13.13 15.05
CA ILE A 196 17.67 13.79 13.77
C ILE A 196 16.32 13.37 13.19
N LEU A 197 15.84 12.18 13.55
CA LEU A 197 14.53 11.67 13.11
C LEU A 197 13.46 12.09 14.10
N LYS A 198 12.35 12.60 13.55
CA LYS A 198 11.14 12.95 14.29
C LYS A 198 10.15 11.80 14.31
N GLY A 199 10.08 11.02 13.23
CA GLY A 199 9.16 9.89 13.14
C GLY A 199 9.34 9.11 11.86
N LEU A 200 8.66 7.97 11.81
CA LEU A 200 8.56 7.09 10.65
C LEU A 200 7.10 6.75 10.42
N ARG A 201 6.69 6.65 9.14
CA ARG A 201 5.40 6.10 8.77
C ARG A 201 5.59 4.86 7.91
N PHE A 202 4.87 3.80 8.26
CA PHE A 202 4.92 2.53 7.56
C PHE A 202 3.87 2.50 6.44
N LYS A 203 4.13 1.76 5.37
CA LYS A 203 3.15 1.50 4.32
C LYS A 203 2.09 0.50 4.74
N PHE A 204 2.47 -0.42 5.62
CA PHE A 204 1.58 -1.46 6.14
C PHE A 204 1.43 -1.26 7.65
N PRO A 205 0.23 -1.49 8.20
CA PRO A 205 0.02 -1.40 9.64
C PRO A 205 0.83 -2.48 10.36
N ILE A 206 1.59 -2.08 11.36
CA ILE A 206 2.26 -3.00 12.27
C ILE A 206 1.35 -3.21 13.47
N TYR A 207 0.97 -4.46 13.72
CA TYR A 207 0.14 -4.79 14.86
C TYR A 207 0.99 -4.89 16.13
N MET A 208 0.79 -3.99 17.09
CA MET A 208 1.51 -3.96 18.36
C MET A 208 0.55 -3.74 19.52
N ASN A 209 0.67 -4.54 20.58
CA ASN A 209 -0.15 -4.42 21.79
C ASN A 209 -1.66 -4.33 21.53
N GLY A 210 -2.18 -5.10 20.57
CA GLY A 210 -3.61 -5.10 20.24
C GLY A 210 -4.06 -3.92 19.35
N ARG A 211 -3.15 -3.15 18.76
CA ARG A 211 -3.45 -1.99 17.93
C ARG A 211 -2.66 -2.01 16.61
N ASN A 212 -3.28 -1.49 15.57
CA ASN A 212 -2.60 -1.22 14.30
C ASN A 212 -1.82 0.10 14.42
N VAL A 213 -0.50 0.03 14.28
CA VAL A 213 0.41 1.17 14.30
C VAL A 213 0.86 1.47 12.87
N LEU A 214 0.47 2.63 12.36
CA LEU A 214 0.86 3.10 11.02
C LEU A 214 2.15 3.90 11.02
N GLY A 215 2.68 4.26 12.18
CA GLY A 215 3.90 5.04 12.28
C GLY A 215 4.29 5.31 13.72
N VAL A 216 5.47 5.86 13.86
CA VAL A 216 6.09 6.24 15.13
C VAL A 216 6.39 7.72 15.09
N ASP A 217 5.94 8.48 16.09
CA ASP A 217 6.26 9.89 16.27
C ASP A 217 6.78 10.12 17.69
N TRP A 218 8.02 10.59 17.82
CA TRP A 218 8.70 10.77 19.09
C TRP A 218 8.18 11.95 19.92
N ASP A 219 7.50 12.91 19.29
CA ASP A 219 6.94 14.06 19.99
C ASP A 219 5.56 13.76 20.62
N ASN A 220 4.84 12.78 20.09
CA ASN A 220 3.47 12.48 20.50
C ASN A 220 3.35 11.56 21.73
N LYS A 221 4.42 11.38 22.51
CA LYS A 221 4.43 10.54 23.71
C LYS A 221 3.68 9.22 23.50
N SER A 222 4.02 8.51 22.43
CA SER A 222 3.46 7.19 22.18
C SER A 222 3.68 6.34 23.42
N THR A 223 2.60 5.85 24.01
CA THR A 223 2.62 5.01 25.21
C THR A 223 3.00 3.58 24.91
N ASP A 224 3.41 3.31 23.67
CA ASP A 224 3.82 1.98 23.25
C ASP A 224 5.20 1.67 23.85
N GLU A 225 5.29 0.63 24.69
CA GLU A 225 6.54 0.21 25.33
C GLU A 225 7.68 0.02 24.33
N SER A 226 7.36 -0.47 23.13
CA SER A 226 8.34 -0.71 22.08
C SER A 226 8.95 0.59 21.55
N VAL A 227 8.14 1.63 21.42
CA VAL A 227 8.59 2.97 21.02
C VAL A 227 9.38 3.62 22.15
N ALA A 228 8.94 3.46 23.40
CA ALA A 228 9.66 3.97 24.55
C ALA A 228 11.06 3.33 24.72
N LEU A 229 11.20 2.04 24.43
CA LEU A 229 12.50 1.35 24.42
C LEU A 229 13.41 1.88 23.31
N ILE A 230 12.88 2.12 22.11
CA ILE A 230 13.63 2.71 20.99
C ILE A 230 14.08 4.12 21.31
N LEU A 231 13.24 4.92 21.96
CA LEU A 231 13.55 6.30 22.35
C LEU A 231 14.65 6.41 23.41
N LYS A 232 14.67 5.47 24.38
CA LYS A 232 15.62 5.52 25.50
C LYS A 232 17.03 5.11 25.14
N GLU A 233 17.18 4.35 24.05
CA GLU A 233 18.47 3.72 23.70
C GLU A 233 19.11 4.27 22.43
N GLN A 234 18.63 5.40 21.90
CA GLN A 234 19.32 6.01 20.74
C GLN A 234 20.70 6.51 21.16
N PRO A 235 21.79 5.89 20.69
CA PRO A 235 23.10 6.49 20.88
C PRO A 235 23.19 7.81 20.11
N ALA A 236 23.93 8.76 20.64
CA ALA A 236 24.32 9.92 19.86
C ALA A 236 25.03 9.42 18.60
N ILE A 237 24.51 9.77 17.44
CA ILE A 237 25.14 9.44 16.17
C ILE A 237 26.21 10.51 15.96
N ASP A 238 27.46 10.18 16.28
CA ASP A 238 28.66 11.02 16.02
C ASP A 238 28.87 11.25 14.51
#